data_a081e586a4da27170c44addbb38d2325
#
_entry.id   a081e586a4da27170c44addbb38d2325
#
_cell.length_a   1.000
_cell.length_b   1.000
_cell.length_c   1.000
_cell.angle_alpha   90.00
_cell.angle_beta   90.00
_cell.angle_gamma   90.00
#
_symmetry.space_group_name_H-M   'P 1'
#
loop_
_entity.id
_entity.type
_entity.pdbx_description
1 polymer ?
#
loop_
_entity_poly.entity_id
_entity_poly.type
_entity_poly.pdbx_seq_one_letter_code
_entity_poly.pdbx_strand_id
1 'polypeptide(L)'
;MKRPAAAALTLFALLTATLPARAQLVPHQHHHPAPAPMPMDHSAHHHDVGPAGSTYELRWIDGMVQHHTGALRMSELVFDIGVPGVGALAKEIWRDQAQEIKAMGQWRRAWYPQAPVYPVALRPGGDPNAMADLVRMSAGQIQAMQMMSSTPTPENRVTWFLEGMLHHHGGALIMAHDALKSSSHPTIRRLARAIIIAQRREIIQLRKMLQHDGLNKAEYHRFDKLFSLN
;
A
#
# COMPACT_ATOMS: atom_id res chain seq x y z
N MET A 1 51.86 -44.29 48.73
CA MET A 1 52.14 -44.33 47.29
C MET A 1 51.58 -43.07 46.64
N LYS A 2 52.41 -42.06 46.38
CA LYS A 2 52.08 -40.77 45.83
C LYS A 2 52.51 -40.74 44.36
N ARG A 3 51.57 -40.43 43.42
CA ARG A 3 51.89 -40.20 42.02
C ARG A 3 52.23 -38.70 41.83
N PRO A 4 53.21 -38.35 41.02
CA PRO A 4 53.51 -36.97 40.71
C PRO A 4 52.60 -36.43 39.57
N ALA A 5 52.25 -35.20 39.70
CA ALA A 5 51.46 -34.42 38.68
C ALA A 5 52.42 -33.96 37.58
N ALA A 6 52.03 -34.20 36.32
CA ALA A 6 52.73 -33.66 35.17
C ALA A 6 52.12 -32.26 34.84
N ALA A 7 53.00 -31.27 34.82
CA ALA A 7 52.67 -29.92 34.38
C ALA A 7 52.68 -29.84 32.84
N ALA A 8 51.58 -29.54 32.23
CA ALA A 8 51.51 -29.26 30.81
C ALA A 8 51.72 -27.75 30.57
N LEU A 9 52.80 -27.41 29.90
CA LEU A 9 53.07 -26.07 29.39
C LEU A 9 52.17 -25.80 28.20
N THR A 10 51.24 -24.90 28.32
CA THR A 10 50.40 -24.40 27.20
C THR A 10 51.10 -23.21 26.53
N LEU A 11 51.55 -23.43 25.33
CA LEU A 11 52.16 -22.42 24.45
C LEU A 11 51.04 -21.52 23.91
N PHE A 12 51.01 -20.26 24.34
CA PHE A 12 50.10 -19.23 23.76
C PHE A 12 50.68 -18.77 22.43
N ALA A 13 50.09 -19.21 21.32
CA ALA A 13 50.31 -18.59 20.01
C ALA A 13 49.52 -17.32 19.90
N LEU A 14 50.17 -16.16 19.82
CA LEU A 14 49.56 -14.88 19.46
C LEU A 14 49.13 -14.94 17.97
N LEU A 15 47.85 -15.09 17.73
CA LEU A 15 47.25 -14.84 16.42
C LEU A 15 47.06 -13.36 16.28
N THR A 16 47.88 -12.67 15.49
CA THR A 16 47.64 -11.29 15.05
C THR A 16 46.54 -11.33 13.99
N ALA A 17 45.32 -11.01 14.41
CA ALA A 17 44.21 -10.81 13.49
C ALA A 17 44.41 -9.49 12.73
N THR A 18 44.79 -9.59 11.46
CA THR A 18 44.71 -8.46 10.52
C THR A 18 43.26 -8.16 10.24
N LEU A 19 42.79 -7.00 10.68
CA LEU A 19 41.47 -6.47 10.34
C LEU A 19 41.39 -6.26 8.82
N PRO A 20 40.30 -6.73 8.16
CA PRO A 20 40.09 -6.40 6.75
C PRO A 20 39.86 -4.92 6.59
N ALA A 21 40.48 -4.35 5.57
CA ALA A 21 40.37 -2.96 5.18
C ALA A 21 38.88 -2.58 5.04
N ARG A 22 38.53 -1.52 5.74
CA ARG A 22 37.22 -0.88 5.68
C ARG A 22 36.95 -0.51 4.21
N ALA A 23 36.05 -1.22 3.55
CA ALA A 23 35.58 -0.85 2.23
C ALA A 23 34.95 0.55 2.33
N GLN A 24 35.57 1.53 1.70
CA GLN A 24 34.99 2.86 1.53
C GLN A 24 33.77 2.68 0.64
N LEU A 25 32.60 2.93 1.21
CA LEU A 25 31.36 3.11 0.45
C LEU A 25 31.55 4.31 -0.48
N VAL A 26 31.86 4.04 -1.73
CA VAL A 26 31.81 5.04 -2.79
C VAL A 26 30.34 5.38 -2.97
N PRO A 27 29.92 6.66 -2.84
CA PRO A 27 28.55 7.03 -3.15
C PRO A 27 28.36 6.80 -4.66
N HIS A 28 27.54 5.82 -5.02
CA HIS A 28 27.06 5.69 -6.38
C HIS A 28 26.15 6.89 -6.67
N GLN A 29 26.71 7.93 -7.28
CA GLN A 29 25.92 8.98 -7.90
C GLN A 29 25.27 8.40 -9.16
N HIS A 30 24.07 7.84 -8.98
CA HIS A 30 23.18 7.55 -10.10
C HIS A 30 22.58 8.88 -10.58
N HIS A 31 23.29 9.60 -11.45
CA HIS A 31 22.67 10.64 -12.27
C HIS A 31 21.78 9.94 -13.31
N HIS A 32 20.57 9.54 -12.89
CA HIS A 32 19.52 9.26 -13.85
C HIS A 32 18.85 10.59 -14.19
N PRO A 33 18.72 10.95 -15.49
CA PRO A 33 17.81 12.01 -15.87
C PRO A 33 16.43 11.60 -15.36
N ALA A 34 15.81 12.45 -14.53
CA ALA A 34 14.48 12.18 -14.00
C ALA A 34 13.54 11.88 -15.18
N PRO A 35 12.85 10.74 -15.19
CA PRO A 35 11.82 10.49 -16.18
C PRO A 35 10.81 11.62 -16.07
N ALA A 36 10.35 12.15 -17.21
CA ALA A 36 9.33 13.18 -17.26
C ALA A 36 8.14 12.76 -16.38
N PRO A 37 7.62 13.65 -15.53
CA PRO A 37 6.50 13.29 -14.67
C PRO A 37 5.33 12.85 -15.55
N MET A 38 4.93 11.60 -15.41
CA MET A 38 3.69 11.11 -16.00
C MET A 38 2.56 11.90 -15.35
N PRO A 39 1.69 12.56 -16.11
CA PRO A 39 0.53 13.21 -15.54
C PRO A 39 -0.41 12.11 -15.02
N MET A 40 -0.32 11.79 -13.74
CA MET A 40 -1.36 11.03 -13.07
C MET A 40 -2.51 12.00 -12.81
N ASP A 41 -3.57 11.86 -13.59
CA ASP A 41 -4.83 12.56 -13.32
C ASP A 41 -5.43 11.98 -12.03
N HIS A 42 -5.15 12.64 -10.93
CA HIS A 42 -5.64 12.29 -9.59
C HIS A 42 -6.96 13.02 -9.29
N SER A 43 -7.84 13.10 -10.28
CA SER A 43 -9.17 13.65 -10.03
C SER A 43 -9.87 12.83 -8.93
N ALA A 44 -10.52 13.52 -7.98
CA ALA A 44 -11.21 12.90 -6.85
C ALA A 44 -12.32 11.90 -7.26
N HIS A 45 -12.68 11.89 -8.54
CA HIS A 45 -13.71 11.05 -9.13
C HIS A 45 -13.34 9.56 -9.24
N HIS A 46 -12.08 9.20 -9.17
CA HIS A 46 -11.65 7.79 -9.31
C HIS A 46 -11.93 6.92 -8.06
N HIS A 47 -12.21 7.54 -6.91
CA HIS A 47 -12.45 6.86 -5.64
C HIS A 47 -13.90 6.95 -5.17
N ASP A 48 -14.75 7.58 -5.95
CA ASP A 48 -16.16 7.79 -5.62
C ASP A 48 -16.96 6.52 -5.93
N VAL A 49 -17.58 5.95 -4.91
CA VAL A 49 -18.49 4.81 -5.03
C VAL A 49 -19.96 5.27 -5.14
N GLY A 50 -20.19 6.57 -5.26
CA GLY A 50 -21.50 7.18 -5.37
C GLY A 50 -22.18 7.48 -4.01
N PRO A 51 -23.37 8.10 -4.04
CA PRO A 51 -24.02 8.66 -2.86
C PRO A 51 -24.39 7.61 -1.80
N ALA A 52 -24.59 8.07 -0.56
CA ALA A 52 -25.11 7.26 0.53
C ALA A 52 -26.49 6.65 0.16
N GLY A 53 -26.78 5.48 0.70
CA GLY A 53 -28.02 4.75 0.46
C GLY A 53 -27.88 3.30 0.91
N SER A 54 -28.94 2.51 0.79
CA SER A 54 -28.94 1.10 1.29
C SER A 54 -27.95 0.17 0.56
N THR A 55 -27.43 0.58 -0.62
CA THR A 55 -26.41 -0.18 -1.37
C THR A 55 -25.00 0.38 -1.18
N TYR A 56 -24.80 1.41 -0.33
CA TYR A 56 -23.53 2.09 -0.18
C TYR A 56 -22.41 1.16 0.26
N GLU A 57 -22.64 0.38 1.33
CA GLU A 57 -21.62 -0.51 1.89
C GLU A 57 -21.19 -1.58 0.88
N LEU A 58 -22.11 -2.10 0.08
CA LEU A 58 -21.78 -3.08 -0.98
C LEU A 58 -20.87 -2.46 -2.04
N ARG A 59 -21.21 -1.25 -2.53
CA ARG A 59 -20.40 -0.53 -3.50
C ARG A 59 -19.03 -0.14 -2.95
N TRP A 60 -18.99 0.28 -1.68
CA TRP A 60 -17.75 0.62 -1.01
C TRP A 60 -16.85 -0.61 -0.80
N ILE A 61 -17.40 -1.74 -0.38
CA ILE A 61 -16.68 -3.02 -0.25
C ILE A 61 -16.06 -3.40 -1.60
N ASP A 62 -16.87 -3.44 -2.66
CA ASP A 62 -16.40 -3.85 -3.98
C ASP A 62 -15.35 -2.87 -4.53
N GLY A 63 -15.53 -1.57 -4.33
CA GLY A 63 -14.56 -0.55 -4.70
C GLY A 63 -13.24 -0.67 -3.94
N MET A 64 -13.29 -0.81 -2.61
CA MET A 64 -12.09 -0.94 -1.78
C MET A 64 -11.33 -2.24 -2.06
N VAL A 65 -12.02 -3.33 -2.38
CA VAL A 65 -11.37 -4.57 -2.83
C VAL A 65 -10.61 -4.35 -4.14
N GLN A 66 -11.20 -3.63 -5.11
CA GLN A 66 -10.48 -3.30 -6.35
C GLN A 66 -9.27 -2.40 -6.07
N HIS A 67 -9.45 -1.40 -5.21
CA HIS A 67 -8.37 -0.52 -4.80
C HIS A 67 -7.21 -1.32 -4.17
N HIS A 68 -7.46 -2.11 -3.16
CA HIS A 68 -6.45 -2.95 -2.50
C HIS A 68 -5.77 -3.95 -3.47
N THR A 69 -6.53 -4.47 -4.45
CA THR A 69 -5.96 -5.34 -5.49
C THR A 69 -4.85 -4.62 -6.26
N GLY A 70 -4.98 -3.32 -6.50
CA GLY A 70 -3.92 -2.50 -7.10
C GLY A 70 -2.66 -2.47 -6.25
N ALA A 71 -2.78 -2.24 -4.95
CA ALA A 71 -1.65 -2.24 -4.02
C ALA A 71 -0.92 -3.59 -3.98
N LEU A 72 -1.67 -4.71 -3.98
CA LEU A 72 -1.06 -6.04 -4.02
C LEU A 72 -0.18 -6.20 -5.26
N ARG A 73 -0.71 -5.85 -6.44
CA ARG A 73 0.02 -5.95 -7.71
C ARG A 73 1.25 -5.04 -7.74
N MET A 74 1.13 -3.81 -7.24
CA MET A 74 2.27 -2.89 -7.15
C MET A 74 3.35 -3.44 -6.22
N SER A 75 2.97 -4.00 -5.09
CA SER A 75 3.88 -4.58 -4.10
C SER A 75 4.65 -5.78 -4.65
N GLU A 76 3.98 -6.67 -5.38
CA GLU A 76 4.59 -7.87 -5.98
C GLU A 76 5.77 -7.53 -6.91
N LEU A 77 5.71 -6.38 -7.58
CA LEU A 77 6.76 -5.93 -8.50
C LEU A 77 8.07 -5.54 -7.80
N VAL A 78 8.07 -5.39 -6.46
CA VAL A 78 9.25 -4.96 -5.69
C VAL A 78 9.62 -5.88 -4.52
N PHE A 79 9.02 -7.06 -4.41
CA PHE A 79 9.29 -8.00 -3.31
C PHE A 79 10.76 -8.38 -3.19
N ASP A 80 11.41 -8.60 -4.32
CA ASP A 80 12.78 -9.10 -4.40
C ASP A 80 13.78 -8.00 -4.83
N ILE A 81 13.36 -6.74 -4.68
CA ILE A 81 14.26 -5.63 -4.98
C ILE A 81 15.33 -5.54 -3.88
N GLY A 82 16.60 -5.48 -4.27
CA GLY A 82 17.72 -5.44 -3.34
C GLY A 82 17.88 -4.12 -2.56
N VAL A 83 16.92 -3.20 -2.68
CA VAL A 83 16.95 -1.90 -1.97
C VAL A 83 16.46 -2.09 -0.54
N PRO A 84 17.28 -1.71 0.48
CA PRO A 84 16.95 -1.93 1.88
C PRO A 84 15.58 -1.32 2.27
N GLY A 85 14.74 -2.14 2.89
CA GLY A 85 13.45 -1.74 3.43
C GLY A 85 12.29 -1.70 2.43
N VAL A 86 12.54 -1.49 1.13
CA VAL A 86 11.45 -1.37 0.13
C VAL A 86 10.69 -2.68 -0.01
N GLY A 87 11.38 -3.80 -0.26
CA GLY A 87 10.74 -5.11 -0.36
C GLY A 87 10.05 -5.55 0.93
N ALA A 88 10.60 -5.18 2.10
CA ALA A 88 9.97 -5.46 3.39
C ALA A 88 8.65 -4.70 3.55
N LEU A 89 8.64 -3.39 3.28
CA LEU A 89 7.43 -2.57 3.31
C LEU A 89 6.38 -3.08 2.31
N ALA A 90 6.80 -3.44 1.10
CA ALA A 90 5.89 -3.98 0.09
C ALA A 90 5.21 -5.28 0.55
N LYS A 91 5.96 -6.19 1.19
CA LYS A 91 5.42 -7.43 1.76
C LYS A 91 4.47 -7.18 2.93
N GLU A 92 4.74 -6.17 3.76
CA GLU A 92 3.85 -5.75 4.84
C GLU A 92 2.52 -5.22 4.29
N ILE A 93 2.56 -4.26 3.37
CA ILE A 93 1.39 -3.70 2.69
C ILE A 93 0.57 -4.82 2.02
N TRP A 94 1.23 -5.70 1.27
CA TRP A 94 0.58 -6.83 0.60
C TRP A 94 -0.18 -7.72 1.58
N ARG A 95 0.48 -8.13 2.67
CA ARG A 95 -0.10 -9.02 3.68
C ARG A 95 -1.34 -8.39 4.33
N ASP A 96 -1.22 -7.14 4.75
CA ASP A 96 -2.26 -6.46 5.51
C ASP A 96 -3.48 -6.18 4.61
N GLN A 97 -3.27 -5.69 3.40
CA GLN A 97 -4.36 -5.46 2.46
C GLN A 97 -4.99 -6.75 1.91
N ALA A 98 -4.23 -7.84 1.76
CA ALA A 98 -4.80 -9.15 1.42
C ALA A 98 -5.74 -9.67 2.52
N GLN A 99 -5.43 -9.43 3.80
CA GLN A 99 -6.32 -9.77 4.91
C GLN A 99 -7.62 -8.93 4.88
N GLU A 100 -7.52 -7.64 4.57
CA GLU A 100 -8.68 -6.75 4.44
C GLU A 100 -9.56 -7.16 3.25
N ILE A 101 -8.99 -7.50 2.10
CA ILE A 101 -9.72 -8.08 0.95
C ILE A 101 -10.49 -9.33 1.36
N LYS A 102 -9.83 -10.24 2.08
CA LYS A 102 -10.47 -11.47 2.56
C LYS A 102 -11.66 -11.19 3.48
N ALA A 103 -11.51 -10.27 4.42
CA ALA A 103 -12.58 -9.87 5.35
C ALA A 103 -13.75 -9.22 4.60
N MET A 104 -13.47 -8.26 3.72
CA MET A 104 -14.49 -7.61 2.88
C MET A 104 -15.22 -8.59 1.98
N GLY A 105 -14.53 -9.56 1.39
CA GLY A 105 -15.15 -10.63 0.60
C GLY A 105 -16.08 -11.54 1.43
N GLN A 106 -15.73 -11.80 2.70
CA GLN A 106 -16.62 -12.53 3.61
C GLN A 106 -17.87 -11.72 3.96
N TRP A 107 -17.71 -10.43 4.29
CA TRP A 107 -18.85 -9.54 4.58
C TRP A 107 -19.76 -9.39 3.37
N ARG A 108 -19.21 -9.19 2.19
CA ARG A 108 -19.99 -9.11 0.96
C ARG A 108 -20.90 -10.33 0.77
N ARG A 109 -20.35 -11.53 0.93
CA ARG A 109 -21.14 -12.76 0.79
C ARG A 109 -22.20 -12.91 1.89
N ALA A 110 -21.86 -12.52 3.11
CA ALA A 110 -22.77 -12.67 4.25
C ALA A 110 -23.91 -11.65 4.25
N TRP A 111 -23.60 -10.38 3.88
CA TRP A 111 -24.59 -9.30 3.96
C TRP A 111 -25.38 -9.10 2.67
N TYR A 112 -24.77 -9.46 1.53
CA TYR A 112 -25.34 -9.23 0.19
C TYR A 112 -25.33 -10.50 -0.67
N PRO A 113 -25.94 -11.61 -0.20
CA PRO A 113 -25.96 -12.88 -0.95
C PRO A 113 -26.69 -12.76 -2.29
N GLN A 114 -27.56 -11.75 -2.44
CA GLN A 114 -28.33 -11.48 -3.65
C GLN A 114 -27.69 -10.40 -4.56
N ALA A 115 -26.45 -9.98 -4.26
CA ALA A 115 -25.75 -8.99 -5.12
C ALA A 115 -25.65 -9.50 -6.55
N PRO A 116 -26.11 -8.71 -7.56
CA PRO A 116 -26.37 -9.23 -8.93
C PRO A 116 -25.09 -9.58 -9.66
N VAL A 117 -24.00 -8.86 -9.43
CA VAL A 117 -22.72 -9.00 -10.13
C VAL A 117 -21.56 -8.64 -9.19
N TYR A 118 -20.33 -8.80 -9.67
CA TYR A 118 -19.11 -8.39 -8.95
C TYR A 118 -18.06 -7.91 -9.96
N PRO A 119 -17.33 -6.84 -9.67
CA PRO A 119 -17.65 -5.80 -8.66
C PRO A 119 -18.79 -4.92 -9.11
N VAL A 120 -19.54 -4.33 -8.17
CA VAL A 120 -20.69 -3.47 -8.49
C VAL A 120 -20.34 -1.99 -8.45
N ALA A 121 -21.02 -1.23 -9.32
CA ALA A 121 -21.14 0.23 -9.28
C ALA A 121 -22.61 0.63 -9.38
N LEU A 122 -22.95 1.83 -8.94
CA LEU A 122 -24.24 2.42 -9.22
C LEU A 122 -24.27 2.89 -10.68
N ARG A 123 -25.34 2.55 -11.43
CA ARG A 123 -25.50 3.09 -12.79
C ARG A 123 -25.67 4.63 -12.74
N PRO A 124 -25.28 5.37 -13.78
CA PRO A 124 -25.50 6.80 -13.85
C PRO A 124 -26.97 7.15 -13.64
N GLY A 125 -27.25 8.07 -12.69
CA GLY A 125 -28.61 8.46 -12.34
C GLY A 125 -29.44 7.40 -11.61
N GLY A 126 -28.81 6.30 -11.16
CA GLY A 126 -29.50 5.23 -10.40
C GLY A 126 -29.87 5.64 -9.00
N ASP A 127 -30.88 4.97 -8.43
CA ASP A 127 -31.26 5.11 -7.03
C ASP A 127 -30.26 4.34 -6.14
N PRO A 128 -29.51 5.01 -5.22
CA PRO A 128 -28.57 4.36 -4.32
C PRO A 128 -29.23 3.40 -3.32
N ASN A 129 -30.54 3.35 -3.27
CA ASN A 129 -31.29 2.42 -2.42
C ASN A 129 -31.77 1.17 -3.17
N ALA A 130 -31.68 1.16 -4.51
CA ALA A 130 -32.20 0.07 -5.33
C ALA A 130 -31.07 -0.89 -5.78
N MET A 131 -31.14 -2.14 -5.37
CA MET A 131 -30.22 -3.20 -5.86
C MET A 131 -30.31 -3.40 -7.37
N ALA A 132 -31.48 -3.12 -7.99
CA ALA A 132 -31.71 -3.22 -9.42
C ALA A 132 -30.90 -2.15 -10.22
N ASP A 133 -30.44 -1.10 -9.56
CA ASP A 133 -29.63 -0.04 -10.17
C ASP A 133 -28.13 -0.28 -10.04
N LEU A 134 -27.74 -1.43 -9.49
CA LEU A 134 -26.36 -1.86 -9.46
C LEU A 134 -25.99 -2.59 -10.77
N VAL A 135 -24.88 -2.17 -11.33
CA VAL A 135 -24.30 -2.76 -12.54
C VAL A 135 -22.88 -3.24 -12.26
N ARG A 136 -22.36 -4.12 -13.13
CA ARG A 136 -20.94 -4.47 -13.04
C ARG A 136 -20.08 -3.24 -13.34
N MET A 137 -19.03 -3.03 -12.54
CA MET A 137 -18.01 -2.04 -12.88
C MET A 137 -17.44 -2.33 -14.26
N SER A 138 -17.30 -1.30 -15.08
CA SER A 138 -16.59 -1.38 -16.36
C SER A 138 -15.09 -1.65 -16.11
N ALA A 139 -14.40 -2.14 -17.15
CA ALA A 139 -12.94 -2.33 -17.08
C ALA A 139 -12.21 -1.03 -16.73
N GLY A 140 -12.65 0.12 -17.28
CA GLY A 140 -12.10 1.44 -16.96
C GLY A 140 -12.31 1.83 -15.50
N GLN A 141 -13.49 1.57 -14.93
CA GLN A 141 -13.74 1.83 -13.51
C GLN A 141 -12.87 0.95 -12.60
N ILE A 142 -12.72 -0.34 -12.94
CA ILE A 142 -11.84 -1.25 -12.21
C ILE A 142 -10.39 -0.75 -12.26
N GLN A 143 -9.90 -0.39 -13.44
CA GLN A 143 -8.54 0.11 -13.63
C GLN A 143 -8.31 1.42 -12.87
N ALA A 144 -9.26 2.35 -12.94
CA ALA A 144 -9.22 3.61 -12.20
C ALA A 144 -9.20 3.37 -10.68
N MET A 145 -10.02 2.45 -10.18
CA MET A 145 -10.06 2.09 -8.77
C MET A 145 -8.76 1.43 -8.30
N GLN A 146 -8.14 0.59 -9.13
CA GLN A 146 -6.87 -0.05 -8.82
C GLN A 146 -5.68 0.91 -8.82
N MET A 147 -5.82 2.10 -9.39
CA MET A 147 -4.79 3.14 -9.45
C MET A 147 -3.41 2.65 -9.92
N MET A 148 -3.36 1.62 -10.70
CA MET A 148 -2.11 1.16 -11.29
C MET A 148 -1.77 2.04 -12.50
N SER A 149 -0.64 2.72 -12.42
CA SER A 149 -0.03 3.38 -13.57
C SER A 149 0.63 2.36 -14.51
N SER A 150 1.32 2.84 -15.53
CA SER A 150 2.11 1.99 -16.45
C SER A 150 3.03 1.02 -15.70
N THR A 151 3.35 -0.11 -16.33
CA THR A 151 4.35 -1.06 -15.82
C THR A 151 5.70 -0.37 -15.65
N PRO A 152 6.38 -0.50 -14.50
CA PRO A 152 7.68 0.11 -14.29
C PRO A 152 8.78 -0.58 -15.12
N THR A 153 9.85 0.15 -15.40
CA THR A 153 11.10 -0.43 -15.89
C THR A 153 11.98 -0.89 -14.72
N PRO A 154 13.01 -1.72 -14.95
CA PRO A 154 13.95 -2.10 -13.91
C PRO A 154 14.59 -0.89 -13.20
N GLU A 155 14.86 0.20 -13.94
CA GLU A 155 15.57 1.39 -13.47
C GLU A 155 14.71 2.28 -12.58
N ASN A 156 13.41 2.39 -12.86
CA ASN A 156 12.50 3.27 -12.12
C ASN A 156 11.62 2.55 -11.10
N ARG A 157 11.73 1.23 -10.98
CA ARG A 157 10.80 0.37 -10.23
C ARG A 157 10.65 0.78 -8.76
N VAL A 158 11.75 1.19 -8.11
CA VAL A 158 11.71 1.66 -6.71
C VAL A 158 10.93 2.95 -6.59
N THR A 159 11.33 3.98 -7.33
CA THR A 159 10.67 5.29 -7.30
C THR A 159 9.21 5.18 -7.72
N TRP A 160 8.93 4.40 -8.77
CA TRP A 160 7.58 4.11 -9.23
C TRP A 160 6.71 3.50 -8.12
N PHE A 161 7.26 2.53 -7.37
CA PHE A 161 6.55 1.92 -6.25
C PHE A 161 6.33 2.93 -5.11
N LEU A 162 7.37 3.64 -4.70
CA LEU A 162 7.29 4.56 -3.56
C LEU A 162 6.32 5.72 -3.84
N GLU A 163 6.42 6.37 -4.99
CA GLU A 163 5.52 7.46 -5.40
C GLU A 163 4.10 6.93 -5.68
N GLY A 164 3.99 5.86 -6.45
CA GLY A 164 2.71 5.25 -6.80
C GLY A 164 1.94 4.78 -5.57
N MET A 165 2.61 4.10 -4.63
CA MET A 165 1.98 3.60 -3.40
C MET A 165 1.60 4.76 -2.45
N LEU A 166 2.38 5.84 -2.41
CA LEU A 166 2.02 7.05 -1.66
C LEU A 166 0.69 7.63 -2.18
N HIS A 167 0.54 7.77 -3.48
CA HIS A 167 -0.69 8.26 -4.10
C HIS A 167 -1.85 7.29 -3.93
N HIS A 168 -1.60 6.00 -4.09
CA HIS A 168 -2.56 4.94 -3.87
C HIS A 168 -3.11 4.99 -2.43
N HIS A 169 -2.26 5.08 -1.43
CA HIS A 169 -2.69 5.22 -0.04
C HIS A 169 -3.51 6.49 0.20
N GLY A 170 -3.14 7.59 -0.45
CA GLY A 170 -3.96 8.81 -0.43
C GLY A 170 -5.39 8.58 -0.94
N GLY A 171 -5.55 7.78 -1.97
CA GLY A 171 -6.87 7.35 -2.48
C GLY A 171 -7.66 6.54 -1.46
N ALA A 172 -7.02 5.59 -0.78
CA ALA A 172 -7.66 4.82 0.29
C ALA A 172 -8.11 5.71 1.46
N LEU A 173 -7.33 6.74 1.83
CA LEU A 173 -7.76 7.71 2.85
C LEU A 173 -9.02 8.45 2.42
N ILE A 174 -9.13 8.88 1.16
CA ILE A 174 -10.34 9.52 0.63
C ILE A 174 -11.54 8.57 0.76
N MET A 175 -11.43 7.33 0.28
CA MET A 175 -12.48 6.33 0.37
C MET A 175 -12.87 6.01 1.82
N ALA A 176 -11.90 5.95 2.72
CA ALA A 176 -12.14 5.66 4.13
C ALA A 176 -12.89 6.83 4.82
N HIS A 177 -12.52 8.08 4.53
CA HIS A 177 -13.25 9.25 5.03
C HIS A 177 -14.67 9.32 4.47
N ASP A 178 -14.87 8.97 3.19
CA ASP A 178 -16.20 8.89 2.62
C ASP A 178 -17.05 7.83 3.35
N ALA A 179 -16.50 6.65 3.64
CA ALA A 179 -17.19 5.63 4.45
C ALA A 179 -17.53 6.12 5.87
N LEU A 180 -16.67 6.91 6.50
CA LEU A 180 -16.98 7.50 7.82
C LEU A 180 -18.11 8.52 7.76
N LYS A 181 -18.31 9.18 6.61
CA LYS A 181 -19.38 10.14 6.37
C LYS A 181 -20.68 9.44 5.96
N SER A 182 -20.60 8.46 5.07
CA SER A 182 -21.74 7.93 4.31
C SER A 182 -22.30 6.61 4.86
N SER A 183 -21.49 5.84 5.61
CA SER A 183 -21.93 4.56 6.20
C SER A 183 -22.28 4.70 7.67
N SER A 184 -23.40 4.10 8.07
CA SER A 184 -23.75 3.88 9.48
C SER A 184 -23.29 2.52 10.00
N HIS A 185 -22.85 1.60 9.13
CA HIS A 185 -22.50 0.23 9.49
C HIS A 185 -21.23 0.18 10.36
N PRO A 186 -21.29 -0.32 11.61
CA PRO A 186 -20.17 -0.20 12.56
C PRO A 186 -18.91 -0.93 12.11
N THR A 187 -19.04 -2.05 11.39
CA THR A 187 -17.89 -2.81 10.88
C THR A 187 -17.17 -2.04 9.77
N ILE A 188 -17.90 -1.42 8.83
CA ILE A 188 -17.33 -0.59 7.77
C ILE A 188 -16.61 0.62 8.38
N ARG A 189 -17.26 1.32 9.31
CA ARG A 189 -16.67 2.47 10.01
C ARG A 189 -15.40 2.10 10.78
N ARG A 190 -15.35 0.90 11.37
CA ARG A 190 -14.17 0.38 12.07
C ARG A 190 -13.03 0.11 11.09
N LEU A 191 -13.32 -0.57 9.97
CA LEU A 191 -12.32 -0.81 8.93
C LEU A 191 -11.80 0.51 8.34
N ALA A 192 -12.68 1.47 8.03
CA ALA A 192 -12.29 2.78 7.52
C ALA A 192 -11.29 3.50 8.46
N ARG A 193 -11.54 3.48 9.79
CA ARG A 193 -10.58 4.03 10.76
C ARG A 193 -9.26 3.26 10.79
N ALA A 194 -9.31 1.92 10.69
CA ALA A 194 -8.11 1.09 10.65
C ALA A 194 -7.26 1.41 9.41
N ILE A 195 -7.88 1.54 8.23
CA ILE A 195 -7.22 1.96 6.99
C ILE A 195 -6.56 3.32 7.16
N ILE A 196 -7.25 4.33 7.72
CA ILE A 196 -6.66 5.66 7.94
C ILE A 196 -5.42 5.56 8.85
N ILE A 197 -5.50 4.80 9.95
CA ILE A 197 -4.39 4.65 10.90
C ILE A 197 -3.20 3.94 10.26
N ALA A 198 -3.43 2.83 9.57
CA ALA A 198 -2.37 2.05 8.94
C ALA A 198 -1.71 2.83 7.80
N GLN A 199 -2.51 3.30 6.84
CA GLN A 199 -1.96 3.86 5.61
C GLN A 199 -1.35 5.26 5.79
N ARG A 200 -1.78 6.07 6.78
CA ARG A 200 -1.02 7.28 7.13
C ARG A 200 0.40 6.96 7.63
N ARG A 201 0.59 5.87 8.37
CA ARG A 201 1.91 5.42 8.82
C ARG A 201 2.78 5.00 7.65
N GLU A 202 2.20 4.27 6.73
CA GLU A 202 2.87 3.82 5.50
C GLU A 202 3.21 5.01 4.59
N ILE A 203 2.33 6.01 4.42
CA ILE A 203 2.63 7.26 3.71
C ILE A 203 3.85 7.96 4.32
N ILE A 204 3.92 8.07 5.64
CA ILE A 204 5.07 8.68 6.31
C ILE A 204 6.35 7.88 6.04
N GLN A 205 6.26 6.56 6.01
CA GLN A 205 7.38 5.66 5.75
C GLN A 205 7.86 5.75 4.29
N LEU A 206 6.93 5.76 3.34
CA LEU A 206 7.21 5.96 1.92
C LEU A 206 7.91 7.31 1.66
N ARG A 207 7.45 8.39 2.29
CA ARG A 207 8.09 9.72 2.21
C ARG A 207 9.52 9.71 2.74
N LYS A 208 9.78 9.02 3.86
CA LYS A 208 11.14 8.91 4.40
C LYS A 208 12.08 8.20 3.45
N MET A 209 11.58 7.16 2.75
CA MET A 209 12.37 6.46 1.74
C MET A 209 12.63 7.35 0.53
N LEU A 210 11.61 8.04 0.01
CA LEU A 210 11.76 9.03 -1.07
C LEU A 210 12.74 10.14 -0.71
N GLN A 211 12.64 10.69 0.51
CA GLN A 211 13.56 11.72 1.00
C GLN A 211 15.00 11.21 1.11
N HIS A 212 15.20 9.97 1.52
CA HIS A 212 16.52 9.34 1.54
C HIS A 212 17.14 9.28 0.14
N ASP A 213 16.32 9.06 -0.88
CA ASP A 213 16.71 9.02 -2.29
C ASP A 213 16.77 10.44 -2.93
N GLY A 214 16.71 11.50 -2.12
CA GLY A 214 16.80 12.90 -2.58
C GLY A 214 15.49 13.45 -3.16
N LEU A 215 14.39 12.73 -3.05
CA LEU A 215 13.07 13.14 -3.55
C LEU A 215 12.23 13.73 -2.40
N ASN A 216 11.90 15.03 -2.52
CA ASN A 216 11.05 15.72 -1.55
C ASN A 216 10.15 16.72 -2.28
N LYS A 217 9.02 16.25 -2.80
CA LYS A 217 8.06 17.06 -3.55
C LYS A 217 6.93 17.53 -2.64
N ALA A 218 6.46 18.77 -2.82
CA ALA A 218 5.32 19.31 -2.06
C ALA A 218 4.05 18.45 -2.20
N GLU A 219 3.84 17.84 -3.36
CA GLU A 219 2.69 16.97 -3.64
C GLU A 219 2.62 15.73 -2.73
N TYR A 220 3.75 15.27 -2.17
CA TYR A 220 3.76 14.13 -1.24
C TYR A 220 3.00 14.44 0.07
N HIS A 221 2.75 15.71 0.38
CA HIS A 221 2.06 16.17 1.58
C HIS A 221 0.58 16.48 1.38
N ARG A 222 0.07 16.33 0.14
CA ARG A 222 -1.31 16.72 -0.19
C ARG A 222 -2.39 15.97 0.60
N PHE A 223 -2.07 14.79 1.16
CA PHE A 223 -2.99 13.97 1.95
C PHE A 223 -2.91 14.18 3.46
N ASP A 224 -2.02 15.04 3.97
CA ASP A 224 -1.78 15.21 5.41
C ASP A 224 -3.04 15.62 6.18
N LYS A 225 -3.93 16.41 5.57
CA LYS A 225 -5.22 16.78 6.14
C LYS A 225 -6.16 15.59 6.37
N LEU A 226 -5.92 14.45 5.70
CA LEU A 226 -6.70 13.22 5.85
C LEU A 226 -6.14 12.27 6.92
N PHE A 227 -5.09 12.65 7.64
CA PHE A 227 -4.51 11.83 8.70
C PHE A 227 -5.32 11.84 10.00
N SER A 228 -6.17 12.85 10.18
CA SER A 228 -7.08 12.95 11.33
C SER A 228 -8.27 12.02 11.16
N LEU A 229 -8.78 11.52 12.29
CA LEU A 229 -10.00 10.72 12.38
C LEU A 229 -11.25 11.57 12.71
N ASN A 230 -11.07 12.87 12.85
CA ASN A 230 -12.12 13.84 13.21
C ASN A 230 -12.89 14.28 11.98
#